data_a77c462e65b9a617116d5fdc4d871e73
#
_entry.id   a77c462e65b9a617116d5fdc4d871e73
#
_cell.length_a   1.000
_cell.length_b   1.000
_cell.length_c   1.000
_cell.angle_alpha   90.00
_cell.angle_beta   90.00
_cell.angle_gamma   90.00
#
_symmetry.space_group_name_H-M   'P 1'
#
loop_
_entity.id
_entity.type
_entity.pdbx_description
1 polymer ?
#
loop_
_entity_poly.entity_id
_entity_poly.type
_entity_poly.pdbx_seq_one_letter_code
_entity_poly.pdbx_strand_id
1 'polypeptide(L)'
;MGQLSFFSAEARRPCVADLAGLLCGPGRAVGFARGRAARISVCLDERRRAIALVAALAERDVQARLEVVRRPAAVPDETADEPPAVPPPGLGDGLEVVTAYRTDLTGLAHQWLAGDAKVVPPDFTAHGGVLRLWALVSGRWAESAYVLGLDPDSPDTHEPLQKALAASGLPATLLTAGGPALRVVGRRRLERLAELVGRAPRGVGERTWPAA
;
A
#
# COMPACT_ATOMS: atom_id res chain seq x y z
N MET A 1 -28.69 -11.86 3.63
CA MET A 1 -28.01 -10.57 3.80
C MET A 1 -27.06 -10.72 4.97
N GLY A 2 -25.75 -10.73 4.72
CA GLY A 2 -24.74 -10.81 5.79
C GLY A 2 -24.66 -9.47 6.52
N GLN A 3 -24.61 -9.51 7.85
CA GLN A 3 -24.41 -8.34 8.69
C GLN A 3 -22.96 -7.84 8.46
N LEU A 4 -22.80 -6.61 7.98
CA LEU A 4 -21.48 -6.00 7.82
C LEU A 4 -20.80 -5.84 9.18
N SER A 5 -19.53 -6.25 9.26
CA SER A 5 -18.73 -6.01 10.48
C SER A 5 -18.54 -4.51 10.69
N PHE A 6 -18.65 -4.08 11.92
CA PHE A 6 -18.41 -2.69 12.33
C PHE A 6 -16.99 -2.18 11.98
N PHE A 7 -16.06 -3.11 11.76
CA PHE A 7 -14.66 -2.85 11.40
C PHE A 7 -14.41 -2.87 9.89
N SER A 8 -15.42 -3.20 9.07
CA SER A 8 -15.32 -3.19 7.61
C SER A 8 -15.10 -1.77 7.08
N ALA A 9 -14.36 -1.67 5.97
CA ALA A 9 -14.20 -0.42 5.23
C ALA A 9 -15.54 0.16 4.76
N GLU A 10 -16.54 -0.67 4.49
CA GLU A 10 -17.87 -0.26 4.03
C GLU A 10 -18.78 0.24 5.18
N ALA A 11 -18.46 -0.11 6.43
CA ALA A 11 -19.24 0.30 7.59
C ALA A 11 -18.81 1.68 8.13
N ARG A 12 -17.68 2.21 7.70
CA ARG A 12 -17.11 3.47 8.17
C ARG A 12 -17.00 4.47 7.02
N ARG A 13 -17.19 5.74 7.36
CA ARG A 13 -16.95 6.81 6.37
C ARG A 13 -15.44 6.86 6.04
N PRO A 14 -15.06 6.87 4.75
CA PRO A 14 -13.68 7.06 4.34
C PRO A 14 -13.10 8.36 4.93
N CYS A 15 -11.85 8.32 5.39
CA CYS A 15 -11.20 9.47 5.99
C CYS A 15 -9.68 9.48 5.72
N VAL A 16 -9.04 10.61 5.99
CA VAL A 16 -7.60 10.82 5.77
C VAL A 16 -6.74 9.81 6.54
N ALA A 17 -7.17 9.36 7.72
CA ALA A 17 -6.43 8.37 8.51
C ALA A 17 -6.28 7.01 7.79
N ASP A 18 -7.20 6.67 6.86
CA ASP A 18 -7.09 5.43 6.06
C ASP A 18 -5.83 5.42 5.18
N LEU A 19 -5.27 6.60 4.84
CA LEU A 19 -4.06 6.72 4.03
C LEU A 19 -2.83 6.07 4.69
N ALA A 20 -2.89 5.76 5.98
CA ALA A 20 -1.92 4.90 6.64
C ALA A 20 -1.74 3.56 5.90
N GLY A 21 -2.78 3.05 5.21
CA GLY A 21 -2.69 1.87 4.37
C GLY A 21 -1.71 1.98 3.20
N LEU A 22 -1.46 3.18 2.69
CA LEU A 22 -0.44 3.42 1.68
C LEU A 22 0.96 3.28 2.30
N LEU A 23 1.12 3.76 3.54
CA LEU A 23 2.38 3.76 4.28
C LEU A 23 2.72 2.36 4.84
N CYS A 24 1.73 1.49 5.03
CA CYS A 24 1.98 0.07 5.33
C CYS A 24 2.69 -0.64 4.16
N GLY A 25 2.40 -0.24 2.92
CA GLY A 25 3.02 -0.71 1.69
C GLY A 25 4.16 0.22 1.22
N PRO A 26 4.40 0.29 -0.10
CA PRO A 26 5.48 1.07 -0.69
C PRO A 26 5.24 2.60 -0.71
N GLY A 27 4.15 3.07 -0.10
CA GLY A 27 3.85 4.51 -0.04
C GLY A 27 4.86 5.27 0.80
N ARG A 28 5.12 6.52 0.40
CA ARG A 28 6.05 7.43 1.06
C ARG A 28 5.33 8.72 1.46
N ALA A 29 5.61 9.19 2.67
CA ALA A 29 5.19 10.51 3.13
C ALA A 29 6.38 11.47 3.04
N VAL A 30 6.11 12.71 2.64
CA VAL A 30 7.13 13.76 2.57
C VAL A 30 6.58 15.01 3.23
N GLY A 31 7.26 15.46 4.28
CA GLY A 31 6.97 16.73 4.93
C GLY A 31 7.50 17.92 4.12
N PHE A 32 6.83 19.06 4.22
CA PHE A 32 7.20 20.30 3.56
C PHE A 32 7.03 21.48 4.50
N ALA A 33 7.82 22.56 4.26
CA ALA A 33 7.73 23.82 4.99
C ALA A 33 7.84 23.65 6.52
N ARG A 34 8.81 22.85 7.00
CA ARG A 34 9.03 22.54 8.43
C ARG A 34 7.82 21.87 9.08
N GLY A 35 7.21 20.89 8.38
CA GLY A 35 6.09 20.11 8.89
C GLY A 35 4.72 20.80 8.82
N ARG A 36 4.60 21.96 8.11
CA ARG A 36 3.31 22.64 7.95
C ARG A 36 2.41 22.04 6.88
N ALA A 37 2.95 21.26 5.98
CA ALA A 37 2.24 20.49 4.99
C ALA A 37 2.94 19.16 4.74
N ALA A 38 2.21 18.18 4.24
CA ALA A 38 2.78 16.90 3.83
C ALA A 38 2.08 16.42 2.55
N ARG A 39 2.74 15.53 1.82
CA ARG A 39 2.17 14.78 0.71
C ARG A 39 2.48 13.30 0.86
N ILE A 40 1.68 12.48 0.21
CA ILE A 40 1.92 11.04 0.10
C ILE A 40 2.05 10.71 -1.38
N SER A 41 3.01 9.84 -1.70
CA SER A 41 3.17 9.26 -3.03
C SER A 41 3.30 7.74 -2.95
N VAL A 42 2.90 7.08 -4.04
CA VAL A 42 2.98 5.63 -4.18
C VAL A 42 3.27 5.26 -5.63
N CYS A 43 4.29 4.45 -5.85
CA CYS A 43 4.58 3.88 -7.16
C CYS A 43 3.79 2.59 -7.37
N LEU A 44 3.19 2.45 -8.55
CA LEU A 44 2.37 1.31 -8.94
C LEU A 44 2.74 0.86 -10.36
N ASP A 45 2.77 -0.45 -10.58
CA ASP A 45 3.07 -1.03 -11.89
C ASP A 45 1.82 -1.11 -12.78
N GLU A 46 0.62 -1.21 -12.17
CA GLU A 46 -0.65 -1.38 -12.87
C GLU A 46 -1.45 -0.08 -12.96
N ARG A 47 -1.67 0.41 -14.18
CA ARG A 47 -2.49 1.62 -14.44
C ARG A 47 -3.90 1.53 -13.85
N ARG A 48 -4.52 0.35 -13.87
CA ARG A 48 -5.87 0.17 -13.31
C ARG A 48 -5.90 0.41 -11.81
N ARG A 49 -4.90 -0.08 -11.08
CA ARG A 49 -4.76 0.16 -9.63
C ARG A 49 -4.48 1.62 -9.34
N ALA A 50 -3.64 2.28 -10.15
CA ALA A 50 -3.34 3.69 -9.99
C ALA A 50 -4.60 4.56 -10.17
N ILE A 51 -5.43 4.29 -11.19
CA ILE A 51 -6.71 4.97 -11.39
C ILE A 51 -7.67 4.70 -10.23
N ALA A 52 -7.78 3.44 -9.78
CA ALA A 52 -8.62 3.09 -8.63
C ALA A 52 -8.15 3.75 -7.34
N LEU A 53 -6.83 3.91 -7.15
CA LEU A 53 -6.27 4.63 -6.01
C LEU A 53 -6.63 6.11 -6.04
N VAL A 54 -6.50 6.78 -7.19
CA VAL A 54 -6.92 8.19 -7.33
C VAL A 54 -8.40 8.35 -6.95
N ALA A 55 -9.27 7.44 -7.41
CA ALA A 55 -10.69 7.46 -7.03
C ALA A 55 -10.90 7.22 -5.53
N ALA A 56 -10.19 6.24 -4.93
CA ALA A 56 -10.28 5.95 -3.51
C ALA A 56 -9.77 7.11 -2.63
N LEU A 57 -8.78 7.87 -3.09
CA LEU A 57 -8.31 9.07 -2.42
C LEU A 57 -9.34 10.21 -2.51
N ALA A 58 -9.99 10.37 -3.66
CA ALA A 58 -11.07 11.35 -3.81
C ALA A 58 -12.27 11.08 -2.88
N GLU A 59 -12.61 9.82 -2.60
CA GLU A 59 -13.61 9.44 -1.59
C GLU A 59 -13.26 9.93 -0.17
N ARG A 60 -11.99 10.27 0.07
CA ARG A 60 -11.43 10.78 1.34
C ARG A 60 -11.15 12.28 1.31
N ASP A 61 -11.72 12.98 0.32
CA ASP A 61 -11.46 14.39 0.05
C ASP A 61 -9.97 14.71 -0.21
N VAL A 62 -9.19 13.71 -0.66
CA VAL A 62 -7.78 13.85 -0.99
C VAL A 62 -7.60 13.82 -2.50
N GLN A 63 -7.26 14.97 -3.08
CA GLN A 63 -6.93 15.04 -4.49
C GLN A 63 -5.54 14.48 -4.75
N ALA A 64 -5.43 13.62 -5.75
CA ALA A 64 -4.18 13.04 -6.21
C ALA A 64 -4.11 13.08 -7.74
N ARG A 65 -2.89 13.08 -8.27
CA ARG A 65 -2.60 13.02 -9.69
C ARG A 65 -1.75 11.79 -10.00
N LEU A 66 -1.86 11.33 -11.23
CA LEU A 66 -1.07 10.24 -11.77
C LEU A 66 0.08 10.84 -12.58
N GLU A 67 1.30 10.51 -12.20
CA GLU A 67 2.52 10.91 -12.89
C GLU A 67 3.22 9.68 -13.48
N VAL A 68 3.82 9.85 -14.65
CA VAL A 68 4.68 8.82 -15.24
C VAL A 68 6.10 9.08 -14.77
N VAL A 69 6.65 8.17 -13.97
CA VAL A 69 8.04 8.23 -13.52
C VAL A 69 8.90 7.42 -14.47
N ARG A 70 9.73 8.10 -15.24
CA ARG A 70 10.78 7.42 -16.01
C ARG A 70 11.84 6.95 -15.02
N ARG A 71 11.97 5.65 -14.84
CA ARG A 71 13.13 5.08 -14.16
C ARG A 71 14.36 5.40 -15.01
N PRO A 72 15.40 6.06 -14.47
CA PRO A 72 16.65 6.19 -15.22
C PRO A 72 17.10 4.77 -15.59
N ALA A 73 17.37 4.56 -16.88
CA ALA A 73 17.97 3.31 -17.33
C ALA A 73 19.22 3.08 -16.47
N ALA A 74 19.39 1.86 -15.95
CA ALA A 74 20.61 1.50 -15.26
C ALA A 74 21.78 1.88 -16.17
N VAL A 75 22.69 2.73 -15.67
CA VAL A 75 23.88 3.11 -16.41
C VAL A 75 24.62 1.79 -16.68
N PRO A 76 24.86 1.38 -17.95
CA PRO A 76 25.60 0.18 -18.22
C PRO A 76 26.97 0.32 -17.56
N ASP A 77 27.36 -0.67 -16.78
CA ASP A 77 28.74 -0.76 -16.26
C ASP A 77 29.64 -0.98 -17.47
N GLU A 78 30.40 0.03 -17.88
CA GLU A 78 31.28 -0.01 -19.07
C GLU A 78 32.41 -1.06 -18.95
N THR A 79 32.43 -1.84 -17.87
CA THR A 79 33.44 -2.88 -17.61
C THR A 79 32.96 -4.30 -17.88
N ALA A 80 31.70 -4.51 -18.26
CA ALA A 80 31.16 -5.83 -18.58
C ALA A 80 31.33 -6.11 -20.09
N ASP A 81 32.22 -7.04 -20.43
CA ASP A 81 32.50 -7.55 -21.78
C ASP A 81 31.40 -8.51 -22.30
N GLU A 82 30.19 -8.39 -21.76
CA GLU A 82 29.02 -9.20 -22.13
C GLU A 82 27.94 -8.28 -22.78
N PRO A 83 27.41 -8.69 -23.96
CA PRO A 83 26.40 -7.88 -24.64
C PRO A 83 25.20 -7.67 -23.70
N PRO A 84 24.63 -6.45 -23.63
CA PRO A 84 23.55 -6.14 -22.71
C PRO A 84 22.40 -7.12 -22.91
N ALA A 85 22.13 -7.92 -21.89
CA ALA A 85 20.94 -8.77 -21.86
C ALA A 85 19.73 -7.89 -22.07
N VAL A 86 18.91 -8.23 -23.07
CA VAL A 86 17.64 -7.55 -23.33
C VAL A 86 16.89 -7.47 -22.00
N PRO A 87 16.57 -6.26 -21.48
CA PRO A 87 15.88 -6.14 -20.22
C PRO A 87 14.58 -6.94 -20.30
N PRO A 88 14.21 -7.70 -19.25
CA PRO A 88 12.99 -8.47 -19.28
C PRO A 88 11.81 -7.52 -19.55
N PRO A 89 10.82 -7.93 -20.37
CA PRO A 89 9.64 -7.12 -20.67
C PRO A 89 8.87 -6.90 -19.34
N GLY A 90 8.93 -5.66 -18.81
CA GLY A 90 8.31 -5.32 -17.53
C GLY A 90 8.92 -4.12 -16.81
N LEU A 91 10.11 -3.65 -17.22
CA LEU A 91 10.67 -2.38 -16.75
C LEU A 91 10.13 -1.20 -17.60
N GLY A 92 8.81 -1.10 -17.67
CA GLY A 92 8.13 0.08 -18.23
C GLY A 92 8.18 1.26 -17.24
N ASP A 93 7.89 2.44 -17.76
CA ASP A 93 7.71 3.65 -16.97
C ASP A 93 6.79 3.37 -15.77
N GLY A 94 7.28 3.58 -14.55
CA GLY A 94 6.48 3.42 -13.32
C GLY A 94 5.39 4.50 -13.27
N LEU A 95 4.26 4.16 -12.69
CA LEU A 95 3.18 5.12 -12.45
C LEU A 95 3.24 5.54 -10.99
N GLU A 96 3.37 6.82 -10.71
CA GLU A 96 3.32 7.38 -9.37
C GLU A 96 2.00 8.11 -9.14
N VAL A 97 1.28 7.73 -8.10
CA VAL A 97 0.12 8.49 -7.61
C VAL A 97 0.61 9.41 -6.50
N VAL A 98 0.42 10.71 -6.70
CA VAL A 98 0.95 11.75 -5.81
C VAL A 98 -0.19 12.64 -5.34
N THR A 99 -0.32 12.85 -4.03
CA THR A 99 -1.24 13.86 -3.48
C THR A 99 -0.65 15.27 -3.59
N ALA A 100 -1.49 16.29 -3.54
CA ALA A 100 -1.01 17.65 -3.29
C ALA A 100 -0.38 17.74 -1.88
N TYR A 101 0.44 18.76 -1.64
CA TYR A 101 0.84 19.13 -0.29
C TYR A 101 -0.38 19.69 0.47
N ARG A 102 -0.68 19.08 1.63
CA ARG A 102 -1.87 19.38 2.43
C ARG A 102 -1.51 19.51 3.90
N THR A 103 -2.20 20.39 4.60
CA THR A 103 -2.01 20.59 6.04
C THR A 103 -2.63 19.45 6.87
N ASP A 104 -3.71 18.85 6.41
CA ASP A 104 -4.38 17.72 7.07
C ASP A 104 -3.64 16.39 6.96
N LEU A 105 -2.62 16.30 6.10
CA LEU A 105 -1.70 15.15 6.02
C LEU A 105 -0.53 15.26 6.99
N THR A 106 -0.32 16.41 7.65
CA THR A 106 0.81 16.62 8.56
C THR A 106 0.78 15.67 9.76
N GLY A 107 -0.40 15.49 10.36
CA GLY A 107 -0.56 14.56 11.48
C GLY A 107 -0.17 13.13 11.14
N LEU A 108 -0.61 12.65 9.96
CA LEU A 108 -0.24 11.34 9.48
C LEU A 108 1.27 11.24 9.18
N ALA A 109 1.85 12.23 8.52
CA ALA A 109 3.28 12.25 8.24
C ALA A 109 4.12 12.27 9.54
N HIS A 110 3.75 13.08 10.53
CA HIS A 110 4.42 13.12 11.83
C HIS A 110 4.38 11.78 12.58
N GLN A 111 3.29 11.05 12.48
CA GLN A 111 3.16 9.73 13.11
C GLN A 111 4.01 8.66 12.42
N TRP A 112 4.17 8.74 11.10
CA TRP A 112 4.83 7.71 10.29
C TRP A 112 6.28 8.02 9.92
N LEU A 113 6.81 9.17 10.34
CA LEU A 113 8.20 9.57 10.08
C LEU A 113 8.93 9.90 11.39
N ALA A 114 10.11 9.33 11.55
CA ALA A 114 11.11 9.70 12.55
C ALA A 114 12.34 10.24 11.80
N GLY A 115 12.42 11.56 11.63
CA GLY A 115 13.33 12.15 10.67
C GLY A 115 12.95 11.77 9.24
N ASP A 116 13.89 11.16 8.52
CA ASP A 116 13.65 10.65 7.16
C ASP A 116 13.24 9.16 7.12
N ALA A 117 13.29 8.48 8.26
CA ALA A 117 12.95 7.06 8.37
C ALA A 117 11.44 6.86 8.53
N LYS A 118 10.89 5.89 7.80
CA LYS A 118 9.51 5.44 7.99
C LYS A 118 9.43 4.60 9.26
N VAL A 119 8.44 4.88 10.10
CA VAL A 119 8.15 4.15 11.34
C VAL A 119 6.67 3.79 11.42
N VAL A 120 6.33 2.77 12.19
CA VAL A 120 4.94 2.43 12.49
C VAL A 120 4.56 3.08 13.83
N PRO A 121 3.48 3.88 13.88
CA PRO A 121 3.03 4.46 15.15
C PRO A 121 2.73 3.37 16.20
N PRO A 122 3.04 3.58 17.48
CA PRO A 122 2.83 2.56 18.53
C PRO A 122 1.35 2.17 18.69
N ASP A 123 0.43 3.11 18.47
CA ASP A 123 -1.01 2.88 18.57
C ASP A 123 -1.67 2.52 17.23
N PHE A 124 -0.87 2.15 16.24
CA PHE A 124 -1.38 1.85 14.90
C PHE A 124 -2.28 0.62 14.91
N THR A 125 -3.45 0.77 14.26
CA THR A 125 -4.42 -0.30 14.08
C THR A 125 -4.76 -0.48 12.60
N ALA A 126 -4.61 -1.69 12.08
CA ALA A 126 -4.96 -2.03 10.70
C ALA A 126 -6.47 -2.28 10.56
N HIS A 127 -7.28 -1.23 10.66
CA HIS A 127 -8.73 -1.31 10.44
C HIS A 127 -9.10 -1.43 8.94
N GLY A 128 -10.37 -1.71 8.63
CA GLY A 128 -10.83 -1.97 7.27
C GLY A 128 -10.45 -0.92 6.23
N GLY A 129 -10.56 0.37 6.54
CA GLY A 129 -10.18 1.45 5.63
C GLY A 129 -8.68 1.45 5.29
N VAL A 130 -7.83 1.21 6.29
CA VAL A 130 -6.37 1.04 6.13
C VAL A 130 -6.07 -0.20 5.29
N LEU A 131 -6.65 -1.35 5.64
CA LEU A 131 -6.46 -2.61 4.93
C LEU A 131 -6.91 -2.52 3.48
N ARG A 132 -8.00 -1.79 3.20
CA ARG A 132 -8.50 -1.55 1.85
C ARG A 132 -7.49 -0.82 0.98
N LEU A 133 -6.88 0.26 1.47
CA LEU A 133 -5.86 0.99 0.73
C LEU A 133 -4.55 0.20 0.64
N TRP A 134 -4.16 -0.54 1.68
CA TRP A 134 -2.99 -1.40 1.63
C TRP A 134 -3.15 -2.53 0.59
N ALA A 135 -4.30 -3.23 0.57
CA ALA A 135 -4.62 -4.23 -0.44
C ALA A 135 -4.65 -3.64 -1.86
N LEU A 136 -5.14 -2.40 -2.01
CA LEU A 136 -5.21 -1.73 -3.30
C LEU A 136 -3.83 -1.45 -3.90
N VAL A 137 -2.86 -1.04 -3.08
CA VAL A 137 -1.53 -0.67 -3.59
C VAL A 137 -0.55 -1.83 -3.69
N SER A 138 -0.66 -2.85 -2.84
CA SER A 138 0.33 -3.93 -2.79
C SER A 138 -0.25 -5.33 -2.56
N GLY A 139 -1.57 -5.45 -2.53
CA GLY A 139 -2.24 -6.73 -2.33
C GLY A 139 -2.22 -7.61 -3.59
N ARG A 140 -2.01 -8.91 -3.42
CA ARG A 140 -2.09 -9.90 -4.50
C ARG A 140 -2.39 -11.30 -3.98
N TRP A 141 -2.99 -12.12 -4.81
CA TRP A 141 -3.07 -13.55 -4.58
C TRP A 141 -1.74 -14.22 -4.93
N ALA A 142 -1.31 -15.15 -4.11
CA ALA A 142 -0.18 -16.03 -4.33
C ALA A 142 -0.61 -17.45 -3.94
N GLU A 143 -0.89 -18.28 -4.94
CA GLU A 143 -1.45 -19.62 -4.73
C GLU A 143 -2.76 -19.56 -3.92
N SER A 144 -2.77 -20.20 -2.73
CA SER A 144 -3.91 -20.24 -1.81
C SER A 144 -3.84 -19.19 -0.68
N ALA A 145 -3.02 -18.16 -0.83
CA ALA A 145 -2.79 -17.13 0.16
C ALA A 145 -3.03 -15.73 -0.43
N TYR A 146 -3.37 -14.78 0.42
CA TYR A 146 -3.35 -13.37 0.06
C TYR A 146 -2.12 -12.70 0.66
N VAL A 147 -1.43 -11.92 -0.14
CA VAL A 147 -0.15 -11.30 0.22
C VAL A 147 -0.30 -9.79 0.20
N LEU A 148 0.10 -9.13 1.27
CA LEU A 148 0.20 -7.67 1.40
C LEU A 148 1.68 -7.29 1.32
N GLY A 149 2.08 -6.57 0.28
CA GLY A 149 3.45 -6.11 0.10
C GLY A 149 3.84 -5.08 1.15
N LEU A 150 5.11 -5.12 1.52
CA LEU A 150 5.75 -4.19 2.44
C LEU A 150 6.74 -3.30 1.69
N ASP A 151 7.21 -2.24 2.34
CA ASP A 151 8.24 -1.37 1.78
C ASP A 151 9.63 -2.02 1.94
N PRO A 152 10.35 -2.35 0.86
CA PRO A 152 11.67 -2.92 0.96
C PRO A 152 12.73 -1.96 1.55
N ASP A 153 12.50 -0.65 1.40
CA ASP A 153 13.40 0.39 1.89
C ASP A 153 13.20 0.71 3.38
N SER A 154 12.21 0.07 4.03
CA SER A 154 11.84 0.36 5.43
C SER A 154 11.65 -0.94 6.25
N PRO A 155 12.68 -1.79 6.40
CA PRO A 155 12.58 -3.11 7.03
C PRO A 155 12.14 -3.05 8.49
N ASP A 156 12.44 -1.97 9.20
CA ASP A 156 12.05 -1.78 10.61
C ASP A 156 10.53 -1.66 10.80
N THR A 157 9.78 -1.42 9.73
CA THR A 157 8.30 -1.39 9.76
C THR A 157 7.66 -2.77 9.68
N HIS A 158 8.38 -3.80 9.23
CA HIS A 158 7.81 -5.09 8.86
C HIS A 158 7.23 -5.85 10.06
N GLU A 159 8.01 -5.99 11.14
CA GLU A 159 7.56 -6.67 12.36
C GLU A 159 6.42 -5.93 13.07
N PRO A 160 6.49 -4.59 13.27
CA PRO A 160 5.37 -3.81 13.79
C PRO A 160 4.08 -3.97 12.97
N LEU A 161 4.15 -3.95 11.63
CA LEU A 161 3.00 -4.16 10.76
C LEU A 161 2.45 -5.59 10.86
N GLN A 162 3.31 -6.60 10.99
CA GLN A 162 2.89 -7.98 11.23
C GLN A 162 2.11 -8.10 12.54
N LYS A 163 2.58 -7.45 13.62
CA LYS A 163 1.90 -7.42 14.93
C LYS A 163 0.54 -6.71 14.84
N ALA A 164 0.49 -5.56 14.17
CA ALA A 164 -0.75 -4.81 13.97
C ALA A 164 -1.79 -5.60 13.16
N LEU A 165 -1.34 -6.33 12.13
CA LEU A 165 -2.21 -7.18 11.34
C LEU A 165 -2.75 -8.35 12.17
N ALA A 166 -1.91 -8.99 13.00
CA ALA A 166 -2.32 -10.05 13.92
C ALA A 166 -3.34 -9.54 14.96
N ALA A 167 -3.15 -8.34 15.50
CA ALA A 167 -4.09 -7.69 16.42
C ALA A 167 -5.46 -7.43 15.78
N SER A 168 -5.52 -7.26 14.45
CA SER A 168 -6.76 -7.12 13.68
C SER A 168 -7.44 -8.47 13.34
N GLY A 169 -6.93 -9.58 13.90
CA GLY A 169 -7.45 -10.93 13.66
C GLY A 169 -6.93 -11.58 12.38
N LEU A 170 -5.87 -11.04 11.79
CA LEU A 170 -5.26 -11.50 10.55
C LEU A 170 -3.78 -11.89 10.76
N PRO A 171 -3.48 -12.91 11.60
CA PRO A 171 -2.10 -13.35 11.77
C PRO A 171 -1.52 -13.79 10.42
N ALA A 172 -0.36 -13.23 10.08
CA ALA A 172 0.31 -13.41 8.81
C ALA A 172 1.78 -13.81 8.99
N THR A 173 2.35 -14.47 8.00
CA THR A 173 3.77 -14.82 7.97
C THR A 173 4.54 -13.78 7.18
N LEU A 174 5.66 -13.30 7.71
CA LEU A 174 6.56 -12.42 6.99
C LEU A 174 7.34 -13.23 5.94
N LEU A 175 7.28 -12.79 4.70
CA LEU A 175 8.05 -13.29 3.56
C LEU A 175 9.18 -12.33 3.26
N THR A 176 10.34 -12.87 2.91
CA THR A 176 11.53 -12.10 2.48
C THR A 176 11.93 -12.42 1.05
N ALA A 177 11.68 -13.65 0.60
CA ALA A 177 11.95 -14.05 -0.77
C ALA A 177 10.92 -13.47 -1.75
N GLY A 178 11.41 -12.88 -2.85
CA GLY A 178 10.55 -12.23 -3.86
C GLY A 178 10.02 -10.85 -3.44
N GLY A 179 10.67 -10.22 -2.46
CA GLY A 179 10.31 -8.94 -1.84
C GLY A 179 9.53 -9.11 -0.53
N PRO A 180 9.70 -8.16 0.41
CA PRO A 180 9.08 -8.25 1.73
C PRO A 180 7.56 -8.15 1.64
N ALA A 181 6.87 -9.06 2.34
CA ALA A 181 5.41 -9.10 2.32
C ALA A 181 4.85 -9.89 3.51
N LEU A 182 3.59 -9.63 3.86
CA LEU A 182 2.84 -10.38 4.85
C LEU A 182 1.87 -11.34 4.16
N ARG A 183 2.03 -12.64 4.40
CA ARG A 183 1.23 -13.71 3.81
C ARG A 183 0.12 -14.15 4.76
N VAL A 184 -1.12 -13.93 4.36
CA VAL A 184 -2.33 -14.37 5.06
C VAL A 184 -2.79 -15.68 4.44
N VAL A 185 -2.91 -16.72 5.26
CA VAL A 185 -3.34 -18.08 4.85
C VAL A 185 -4.49 -18.58 5.70
N GLY A 186 -5.29 -19.46 5.11
CA GLY A 186 -6.39 -20.13 5.76
C GLY A 186 -7.74 -19.45 5.53
N ARG A 187 -8.74 -20.26 5.23
CA ARG A 187 -10.07 -19.85 4.79
C ARG A 187 -10.69 -18.77 5.68
N ARG A 188 -10.75 -18.99 7.00
CA ARG A 188 -11.36 -18.05 7.95
C ARG A 188 -10.68 -16.66 7.95
N ARG A 189 -9.34 -16.64 7.80
CA ARG A 189 -8.59 -15.39 7.76
C ARG A 189 -8.79 -14.65 6.44
N LEU A 190 -8.87 -15.38 5.33
CA LEU A 190 -9.15 -14.83 4.01
C LEU A 190 -10.58 -14.28 3.94
N GLU A 191 -11.57 -14.98 4.47
CA GLU A 191 -12.95 -14.52 4.63
C GLU A 191 -12.99 -13.25 5.50
N ARG A 192 -12.24 -13.24 6.61
CA ARG A 192 -12.13 -12.04 7.48
C ARG A 192 -11.46 -10.86 6.78
N LEU A 193 -10.40 -11.10 6.00
CA LEU A 193 -9.76 -10.05 5.22
C LEU A 193 -10.71 -9.48 4.18
N ALA A 194 -11.42 -10.33 3.43
CA ALA A 194 -12.42 -9.91 2.46
C ALA A 194 -13.55 -9.09 3.09
N GLU A 195 -14.04 -9.49 4.27
CA GLU A 195 -15.03 -8.74 5.04
C GLU A 195 -14.50 -7.34 5.43
N LEU A 196 -13.25 -7.25 5.90
CA LEU A 196 -12.66 -5.99 6.35
C LEU A 196 -12.42 -5.01 5.21
N VAL A 197 -11.89 -5.47 4.08
CA VAL A 197 -11.59 -4.59 2.94
C VAL A 197 -12.83 -4.25 2.10
N GLY A 198 -13.89 -5.06 2.21
CA GLY A 198 -15.11 -4.89 1.44
C GLY A 198 -14.93 -5.18 -0.06
N ARG A 199 -15.89 -4.71 -0.87
CA ARG A 199 -15.90 -4.96 -2.32
C ARG A 199 -14.73 -4.35 -3.03
N ALA A 200 -14.31 -4.99 -4.13
CA ALA A 200 -13.25 -4.47 -4.99
C ALA A 200 -13.59 -3.06 -5.51
N PRO A 201 -12.61 -2.13 -5.52
CA PRO A 201 -12.78 -0.85 -6.19
C PRO A 201 -13.04 -1.05 -7.68
N ARG A 202 -13.77 -0.11 -8.30
CA ARG A 202 -14.03 -0.15 -9.75
C ARG A 202 -12.72 -0.23 -10.53
N GLY A 203 -12.65 -1.16 -11.49
CA GLY A 203 -11.47 -1.36 -12.34
C GLY A 203 -10.38 -2.24 -11.75
N VAL A 204 -10.46 -2.61 -10.48
CA VAL A 204 -9.60 -3.64 -9.88
C VAL A 204 -10.23 -5.00 -10.13
N GLY A 205 -9.46 -5.92 -10.73
CA GLY A 205 -9.95 -7.25 -11.05
C GLY A 205 -10.23 -8.06 -9.78
N GLU A 206 -11.33 -8.82 -9.76
CA GLU A 206 -11.67 -9.72 -8.65
C GLU A 206 -10.55 -10.72 -8.33
N ARG A 207 -9.76 -11.11 -9.34
CA ARG A 207 -8.60 -12.00 -9.17
C ARG A 207 -7.43 -11.37 -8.39
N THR A 208 -7.42 -10.05 -8.22
CA THR A 208 -6.37 -9.34 -7.47
C THR A 208 -6.86 -8.83 -6.13
N TRP A 209 -8.17 -8.88 -5.88
CA TRP A 209 -8.81 -8.42 -4.66
C TRP A 209 -9.13 -9.59 -3.73
N PRO A 210 -9.01 -9.43 -2.38
CA PRO A 210 -9.45 -10.48 -1.47
C PRO A 210 -10.97 -10.64 -1.61
N ALA A 211 -11.38 -11.76 -2.15
CA ALA A 211 -12.77 -12.18 -2.24
C ALA A 211 -12.98 -13.42 -1.37
N ALA A 212 -14.17 -13.51 -0.76
CA ALA A 212 -14.58 -14.69 0.00
C ALA A 212 -15.13 -15.78 -0.93
#